data_7428328f30a877bd1419f9b73fa38646
#
_entry.id   7428328f30a877bd1419f9b73fa38646
#
_cell.length_a   1.000
_cell.length_b   1.000
_cell.length_c   1.000
_cell.angle_alpha   90.00
_cell.angle_beta   90.00
_cell.angle_gamma   90.00
#
_symmetry.space_group_name_H-M   'P 1'
#
loop_
_entity.id
_entity.type
_entity.pdbx_description
1 polymer ?
#
loop_
_entity_poly.entity_id
_entity_poly.type
_entity_poly.pdbx_seq_one_letter_code
_entity_poly.pdbx_strand_id
1 'polypeptide(L)'
;MENSTQPQSSGRHNPGPSSRSTLQLFFQQSLQELYYAKIRIAETFTQIQHRINCPQLEDILSNHHQMHLAHKQRLEKIFSLHHIPAVCRDCGEVNAILAQASENLNVFSDDIESWEITLILTTRKLVHYKIAFYGAVAHLAIRLNHTEAATLLAISVQEEEEFVEKYLNRLTNEFLCPYKMEVPVNRKKI
;
A
#
# COMPACT_ATOMS: atom_id res chain seq x y z
N MET A 1 -47.47 -41.46 2.01
CA MET A 1 -46.17 -41.13 2.64
C MET A 1 -45.59 -39.94 1.88
N GLU A 2 -45.95 -38.73 2.32
CA GLU A 2 -45.51 -37.49 1.69
C GLU A 2 -44.33 -36.96 2.51
N ASN A 3 -43.16 -36.87 1.87
CA ASN A 3 -41.97 -36.27 2.44
C ASN A 3 -41.94 -34.78 2.07
N SER A 4 -42.34 -33.93 3.00
CA SER A 4 -42.20 -32.46 2.89
C SER A 4 -40.77 -32.07 3.22
N THR A 5 -39.99 -31.74 2.21
CA THR A 5 -38.68 -31.13 2.38
C THR A 5 -38.85 -29.63 2.58
N GLN A 6 -38.65 -29.12 3.78
CA GLN A 6 -38.59 -27.67 4.05
C GLN A 6 -37.27 -27.09 3.50
N PRO A 7 -37.28 -25.90 2.85
CA PRO A 7 -36.06 -25.18 2.51
C PRO A 7 -35.45 -24.55 3.74
N GLN A 8 -34.20 -24.91 4.03
CA GLN A 8 -33.40 -24.25 5.05
C GLN A 8 -33.12 -22.80 4.63
N SER A 9 -33.71 -21.86 5.33
CA SER A 9 -33.34 -20.44 5.22
C SER A 9 -31.92 -20.25 5.74
N SER A 10 -31.01 -19.89 4.86
CA SER A 10 -29.66 -19.43 5.23
C SER A 10 -29.80 -18.14 6.05
N GLY A 11 -29.85 -18.27 7.37
CA GLY A 11 -29.88 -17.14 8.27
C GLY A 11 -28.60 -16.32 8.12
N ARG A 12 -28.73 -15.12 7.56
CA ARG A 12 -27.68 -14.10 7.67
C ARG A 12 -27.46 -13.85 9.16
N HIS A 13 -26.33 -14.32 9.66
CA HIS A 13 -25.90 -14.06 11.03
C HIS A 13 -25.74 -12.54 11.20
N ASN A 14 -26.72 -11.88 11.79
CA ASN A 14 -26.57 -10.51 12.25
C ASN A 14 -25.64 -10.57 13.48
N PRO A 15 -24.40 -10.05 13.41
CA PRO A 15 -23.49 -10.12 14.55
C PRO A 15 -24.12 -9.36 15.71
N GLY A 16 -24.17 -10.01 16.88
CA GLY A 16 -24.68 -9.42 18.10
C GLY A 16 -23.90 -8.16 18.54
N PRO A 17 -24.40 -7.39 19.53
CA PRO A 17 -23.78 -6.11 19.97
C PRO A 17 -22.30 -6.21 20.31
N SER A 18 -21.82 -7.32 20.85
CA SER A 18 -20.41 -7.57 21.17
C SER A 18 -19.53 -7.70 19.93
N SER A 19 -20.04 -8.30 18.84
CA SER A 19 -19.31 -8.47 17.58
C SER A 19 -19.10 -7.14 16.86
N ARG A 20 -20.08 -6.24 16.88
CA ARG A 20 -19.97 -4.91 16.26
C ARG A 20 -18.96 -4.03 17.00
N SER A 21 -18.91 -4.09 18.33
CA SER A 21 -17.94 -3.32 19.13
C SER A 21 -16.50 -3.79 18.87
N THR A 22 -16.28 -5.08 18.69
CA THR A 22 -14.98 -5.66 18.35
C THR A 22 -14.51 -5.22 16.96
N LEU A 23 -15.40 -5.23 15.95
CA LEU A 23 -15.09 -4.73 14.62
C LEU A 23 -14.79 -3.22 14.60
N GLN A 24 -15.51 -2.45 15.44
CA GLN A 24 -15.24 -1.02 15.59
C GLN A 24 -13.85 -0.76 16.19
N LEU A 25 -13.46 -1.51 17.19
CA LEU A 25 -12.13 -1.43 17.80
C LEU A 25 -11.06 -1.82 16.76
N PHE A 26 -11.28 -2.89 16.01
CA PHE A 26 -10.35 -3.31 14.95
C PHE A 26 -10.20 -2.27 13.86
N PHE A 27 -11.30 -1.63 13.42
CA PHE A 27 -11.27 -0.52 12.47
C PHE A 27 -10.41 0.64 12.98
N GLN A 28 -10.62 1.06 14.24
CA GLN A 28 -9.84 2.10 14.88
C GLN A 28 -8.34 1.76 14.90
N GLN A 29 -8.00 0.54 15.33
CA GLN A 29 -6.60 0.08 15.38
C GLN A 29 -5.96 0.06 14.00
N SER A 30 -6.67 -0.44 13.00
CA SER A 30 -6.19 -0.47 11.61
C SER A 30 -5.93 0.93 11.04
N LEU A 31 -6.79 1.91 11.34
CA LEU A 31 -6.55 3.31 10.96
C LEU A 31 -5.28 3.88 11.62
N GLN A 32 -5.05 3.57 12.88
CA GLN A 32 -3.88 4.03 13.64
C GLN A 32 -2.58 3.38 13.12
N GLU A 33 -2.64 2.11 12.70
CA GLU A 33 -1.53 1.42 12.03
C GLU A 33 -1.23 2.00 10.64
N LEU A 34 -2.27 2.29 9.83
CA LEU A 34 -2.11 2.99 8.56
C LEU A 34 -1.49 4.39 8.74
N TYR A 35 -1.90 5.11 9.77
CA TYR A 35 -1.36 6.44 10.08
C TYR A 35 0.12 6.36 10.49
N TYR A 36 0.48 5.41 11.34
CA TYR A 36 1.87 5.10 11.68
C TYR A 36 2.69 4.77 10.44
N ALA A 37 2.18 3.89 9.57
CA ALA A 37 2.85 3.50 8.33
C ALA A 37 3.16 4.71 7.44
N LYS A 38 2.22 5.68 7.33
CA LYS A 38 2.44 6.90 6.55
C LYS A 38 3.58 7.74 7.11
N ILE A 39 3.65 7.91 8.41
CA ILE A 39 4.72 8.67 9.07
C ILE A 39 6.07 7.99 8.86
N ARG A 40 6.16 6.68 9.15
CA ARG A 40 7.41 5.93 9.06
C ARG A 40 7.98 5.87 7.63
N ILE A 41 7.11 5.65 6.62
CA ILE A 41 7.55 5.63 5.22
C ILE A 41 8.03 7.01 4.79
N ALA A 42 7.33 8.09 5.16
CA ALA A 42 7.73 9.46 4.83
C ALA A 42 9.07 9.85 5.47
N GLU A 43 9.27 9.53 6.76
CA GLU A 43 10.55 9.77 7.46
C GLU A 43 11.69 9.01 6.78
N THR A 44 11.49 7.72 6.47
CA THR A 44 12.50 6.90 5.80
C THR A 44 12.87 7.47 4.43
N PHE A 45 11.88 7.87 3.62
CA PHE A 45 12.14 8.47 2.32
C PHE A 45 12.95 9.77 2.44
N THR A 46 12.58 10.65 3.37
CA THR A 46 13.32 11.91 3.63
C THR A 46 14.79 11.67 3.96
N GLN A 47 15.12 10.57 4.67
CA GLN A 47 16.49 10.23 5.02
C GLN A 47 17.32 9.75 3.83
N ILE A 48 16.72 9.11 2.83
CA ILE A 48 17.43 8.45 1.73
C ILE A 48 17.35 9.19 0.39
N GLN A 49 16.39 10.10 0.19
CA GLN A 49 16.13 10.74 -1.11
C GLN A 49 17.35 11.45 -1.71
N HIS A 50 18.20 12.03 -0.87
CA HIS A 50 19.40 12.74 -1.32
C HIS A 50 20.46 11.83 -1.99
N ARG A 51 20.33 10.52 -1.88
CA ARG A 51 21.22 9.53 -2.49
C ARG A 51 20.75 9.08 -3.87
N ILE A 52 19.51 9.41 -4.27
CA ILE A 52 18.99 9.04 -5.59
C ILE A 52 19.77 9.83 -6.64
N ASN A 53 20.39 9.13 -7.57
CA ASN A 53 21.22 9.72 -8.63
C ASN A 53 20.47 9.82 -9.96
N CYS A 54 19.51 8.94 -10.21
CA CYS A 54 18.67 8.98 -11.42
C CYS A 54 17.57 10.03 -11.28
N PRO A 55 17.57 11.15 -12.07
CA PRO A 55 16.59 12.23 -11.93
C PRO A 55 15.15 11.75 -12.14
N GLN A 56 14.93 10.80 -13.06
CA GLN A 56 13.60 10.24 -13.30
C GLN A 56 13.07 9.46 -12.09
N LEU A 57 13.93 8.70 -11.43
CA LEU A 57 13.56 7.97 -10.20
C LEU A 57 13.26 8.94 -9.06
N GLU A 58 14.07 9.99 -8.91
CA GLU A 58 13.87 11.05 -7.92
C GLU A 58 12.51 11.74 -8.10
N ASP A 59 12.21 12.18 -9.33
CA ASP A 59 10.93 12.85 -9.65
C ASP A 59 9.73 11.95 -9.32
N ILE A 60 9.77 10.68 -9.73
CA ILE A 60 8.66 9.74 -9.51
C ILE A 60 8.46 9.47 -8.02
N LEU A 61 9.54 9.24 -7.27
CA LEU A 61 9.44 8.97 -5.84
C LEU A 61 9.08 10.21 -5.03
N SER A 62 9.53 11.40 -5.44
CA SER A 62 9.13 12.67 -4.82
C SER A 62 7.64 12.95 -5.02
N ASN A 63 7.10 12.73 -6.21
CA ASN A 63 5.67 12.84 -6.48
C ASN A 63 4.85 11.83 -5.68
N HIS A 64 5.34 10.58 -5.54
CA HIS A 64 4.72 9.57 -4.70
C HIS A 64 4.75 9.96 -3.21
N HIS A 65 5.82 10.61 -2.77
CA HIS A 65 5.90 11.15 -1.40
C HIS A 65 4.82 12.23 -1.16
N GLN A 66 4.56 13.14 -2.11
CA GLN A 66 3.46 14.10 -1.99
C GLN A 66 2.09 13.42 -1.90
N MET A 67 1.87 12.36 -2.66
CA MET A 67 0.66 11.55 -2.55
C MET A 67 0.53 10.91 -1.15
N HIS A 68 1.63 10.47 -0.55
CA HIS A 68 1.65 9.98 0.83
C HIS A 68 1.16 11.03 1.84
N LEU A 69 1.53 12.29 1.68
CA LEU A 69 1.05 13.38 2.54
C LEU A 69 -0.45 13.60 2.39
N ALA A 70 -0.98 13.54 1.16
CA ALA A 70 -2.43 13.62 0.92
C ALA A 70 -3.18 12.45 1.57
N HIS A 71 -2.65 11.22 1.50
CA HIS A 71 -3.23 10.07 2.19
C HIS A 71 -3.26 10.24 3.72
N LYS A 72 -2.19 10.81 4.30
CA LYS A 72 -2.14 11.13 5.73
C LYS A 72 -3.26 12.07 6.12
N GLN A 73 -3.47 13.15 5.35
CA GLN A 73 -4.57 14.11 5.59
C GLN A 73 -5.95 13.45 5.49
N ARG A 74 -6.15 12.49 4.57
CA ARG A 74 -7.41 11.71 4.50
C ARG A 74 -7.63 10.87 5.74
N LEU A 75 -6.58 10.24 6.29
CA LEU A 75 -6.68 9.51 7.56
C LEU A 75 -7.03 10.45 8.72
N GLU A 76 -6.43 11.64 8.78
CA GLU A 76 -6.75 12.66 9.79
C GLU A 76 -8.22 13.11 9.69
N LYS A 77 -8.75 13.25 8.47
CA LYS A 77 -10.17 13.51 8.26
C LYS A 77 -11.04 12.35 8.78
N ILE A 78 -10.68 11.10 8.51
CA ILE A 78 -11.42 9.94 9.01
C ILE A 78 -11.41 9.89 10.54
N PHE A 79 -10.27 10.14 11.19
CA PHE A 79 -10.19 10.24 12.64
C PHE A 79 -11.15 11.30 13.20
N SER A 80 -11.17 12.48 12.59
CA SER A 80 -12.08 13.56 12.99
C SER A 80 -13.56 13.17 12.84
N LEU A 81 -13.95 12.58 11.71
CA LEU A 81 -15.33 12.14 11.43
C LEU A 81 -15.86 11.12 12.43
N HIS A 82 -14.99 10.26 12.96
CA HIS A 82 -15.37 9.20 13.88
C HIS A 82 -14.99 9.48 15.33
N HIS A 83 -14.50 10.69 15.64
CA HIS A 83 -14.02 11.07 16.98
C HIS A 83 -12.98 10.09 17.55
N ILE A 84 -12.12 9.56 16.67
CA ILE A 84 -11.02 8.66 17.03
C ILE A 84 -9.76 9.50 17.23
N PRO A 85 -8.98 9.31 18.31
CA PRO A 85 -7.69 9.98 18.46
C PRO A 85 -6.72 9.58 17.34
N ALA A 86 -6.12 10.61 16.68
CA ALA A 86 -5.10 10.41 15.65
C ALA A 86 -3.74 10.08 16.29
N VAL A 87 -3.66 8.92 16.92
CA VAL A 87 -2.44 8.40 17.55
C VAL A 87 -1.84 7.29 16.68
N CYS A 88 -0.51 7.19 16.72
CA CYS A 88 0.20 6.10 16.05
C CYS A 88 0.03 4.79 16.83
N ARG A 89 -0.28 3.72 16.10
CA ARG A 89 -0.16 2.35 16.57
C ARG A 89 0.93 1.66 15.77
N ASP A 90 1.87 1.05 16.44
CA ASP A 90 2.97 0.33 15.79
C ASP A 90 2.44 -0.72 14.80
N CYS A 91 3.09 -0.79 13.62
CA CYS A 91 2.75 -1.69 12.54
C CYS A 91 3.97 -2.56 12.24
N GLY A 92 3.96 -3.78 12.74
CA GLY A 92 5.08 -4.72 12.65
C GLY A 92 5.46 -5.04 11.21
N GLU A 93 4.47 -5.13 10.30
CA GLU A 93 4.68 -5.42 8.89
C GLU A 93 5.48 -4.31 8.19
N VAL A 94 5.11 -3.05 8.41
CA VAL A 94 5.83 -1.91 7.84
C VAL A 94 7.23 -1.83 8.42
N ASN A 95 7.39 -2.01 9.72
CA ASN A 95 8.70 -2.02 10.37
C ASN A 95 9.60 -3.12 9.79
N ALA A 96 9.07 -4.34 9.58
CA ALA A 96 9.83 -5.43 8.99
C ALA A 96 10.27 -5.12 7.54
N ILE A 97 9.38 -4.55 6.72
CA ILE A 97 9.71 -4.15 5.35
C ILE A 97 10.79 -3.07 5.35
N LEU A 98 10.67 -2.05 6.19
CA LEU A 98 11.64 -0.95 6.27
C LEU A 98 12.99 -1.39 6.84
N ALA A 99 13.01 -2.29 7.84
CA ALA A 99 14.24 -2.86 8.38
C ALA A 99 14.99 -3.65 7.30
N GLN A 100 14.29 -4.56 6.59
CA GLN A 100 14.89 -5.32 5.49
C GLN A 100 15.39 -4.39 4.37
N ALA A 101 14.64 -3.32 4.06
CA ALA A 101 15.06 -2.32 3.09
C ALA A 101 16.37 -1.65 3.49
N SER A 102 16.47 -1.21 4.75
CA SER A 102 17.68 -0.59 5.29
C SER A 102 18.89 -1.51 5.21
N GLU A 103 18.74 -2.78 5.60
CA GLU A 103 19.80 -3.78 5.49
C GLU A 103 20.27 -3.94 4.04
N ASN A 104 19.32 -4.12 3.09
CA ASN A 104 19.64 -4.30 1.67
C ASN A 104 20.31 -3.04 1.06
N LEU A 105 19.79 -1.84 1.38
CA LEU A 105 20.39 -0.58 0.91
C LEU A 105 21.81 -0.37 1.47
N ASN A 106 22.10 -0.85 2.66
CA ASN A 106 23.44 -0.81 3.23
C ASN A 106 24.40 -1.79 2.52
N VAL A 107 23.93 -2.99 2.15
CA VAL A 107 24.74 -3.97 1.39
C VAL A 107 25.20 -3.39 0.06
N PHE A 108 24.36 -2.61 -0.61
CA PHE A 108 24.66 -1.98 -1.91
C PHE A 108 25.09 -0.52 -1.81
N SER A 109 25.62 -0.09 -0.64
CA SER A 109 25.98 1.31 -0.41
C SER A 109 27.01 1.88 -1.38
N ASP A 110 27.90 1.05 -1.92
CA ASP A 110 28.98 1.45 -2.82
C ASP A 110 28.64 1.27 -4.31
N ASP A 111 27.48 0.69 -4.63
CA ASP A 111 26.96 0.47 -5.98
C ASP A 111 25.61 1.17 -6.15
N ILE A 112 25.64 2.37 -6.76
CA ILE A 112 24.45 3.21 -6.89
C ILE A 112 23.35 2.57 -7.74
N GLU A 113 23.68 1.80 -8.77
CA GLU A 113 22.71 1.12 -9.63
C GLU A 113 21.97 0.04 -8.83
N SER A 114 22.69 -0.85 -8.15
CA SER A 114 22.11 -1.88 -7.28
C SER A 114 21.31 -1.27 -6.12
N TRP A 115 21.77 -0.14 -5.60
CA TRP A 115 21.08 0.61 -4.55
C TRP A 115 19.73 1.14 -5.05
N GLU A 116 19.67 1.78 -6.23
CA GLU A 116 18.43 2.29 -6.84
C GLU A 116 17.47 1.16 -7.23
N ILE A 117 17.96 0.05 -7.74
CA ILE A 117 17.17 -1.17 -7.99
C ILE A 117 16.53 -1.65 -6.67
N THR A 118 17.31 -1.72 -5.59
CA THR A 118 16.82 -2.12 -4.27
C THR A 118 15.73 -1.17 -3.77
N LEU A 119 15.89 0.13 -3.97
CA LEU A 119 14.90 1.14 -3.62
C LEU A 119 13.59 0.95 -4.41
N ILE A 120 13.65 0.69 -5.72
CA ILE A 120 12.48 0.40 -6.57
C ILE A 120 11.74 -0.85 -6.06
N LEU A 121 12.46 -1.94 -5.79
CA LEU A 121 11.89 -3.19 -5.29
C LEU A 121 11.24 -3.02 -3.91
N THR A 122 11.87 -2.24 -3.03
CA THR A 122 11.29 -1.90 -1.72
C THR A 122 10.03 -1.05 -1.86
N THR A 123 10.07 -0.03 -2.70
CA THR A 123 8.89 0.80 -3.01
C THR A 123 7.74 -0.07 -3.50
N ARG A 124 8.02 -1.05 -4.38
CA ARG A 124 7.02 -1.99 -4.87
C ARG A 124 6.37 -2.81 -3.75
N LYS A 125 7.17 -3.34 -2.82
CA LYS A 125 6.64 -4.07 -1.66
C LYS A 125 5.72 -3.19 -0.80
N LEU A 126 6.16 -1.97 -0.49
CA LEU A 126 5.39 -1.02 0.33
C LEU A 126 4.08 -0.59 -0.34
N VAL A 127 4.10 -0.33 -1.64
CA VAL A 127 2.90 0.05 -2.41
C VAL A 127 1.87 -1.06 -2.39
N HIS A 128 2.25 -2.31 -2.71
CA HIS A 128 1.32 -3.44 -2.70
C HIS A 128 0.81 -3.77 -1.30
N TYR A 129 1.65 -3.65 -0.27
CA TYR A 129 1.21 -3.74 1.12
C TYR A 129 0.11 -2.70 1.42
N LYS A 130 0.33 -1.43 1.04
CA LYS A 130 -0.65 -0.36 1.26
C LYS A 130 -1.96 -0.60 0.51
N ILE A 131 -1.92 -0.99 -0.77
CA ILE A 131 -3.12 -1.33 -1.56
C ILE A 131 -3.94 -2.39 -0.82
N ALA A 132 -3.31 -3.47 -0.39
CA ALA A 132 -3.99 -4.55 0.33
C ALA A 132 -4.58 -4.07 1.67
N PHE A 133 -3.80 -3.31 2.44
CA PHE A 133 -4.24 -2.88 3.76
C PHE A 133 -5.34 -1.80 3.70
N TYR A 134 -5.18 -0.76 2.88
CA TYR A 134 -6.24 0.24 2.66
C TYR A 134 -7.53 -0.40 2.15
N GLY A 135 -7.44 -1.34 1.20
CA GLY A 135 -8.58 -2.07 0.66
C GLY A 135 -9.31 -2.88 1.74
N ALA A 136 -8.57 -3.60 2.59
CA ALA A 136 -9.15 -4.34 3.71
C ALA A 136 -9.89 -3.42 4.70
N VAL A 137 -9.28 -2.28 5.06
CA VAL A 137 -9.87 -1.31 5.99
C VAL A 137 -11.08 -0.60 5.35
N ALA A 138 -11.07 -0.34 4.03
CA ALA A 138 -12.22 0.20 3.31
C ALA A 138 -13.42 -0.77 3.35
N HIS A 139 -13.21 -2.06 3.15
CA HIS A 139 -14.26 -3.08 3.29
C HIS A 139 -14.80 -3.18 4.72
N LEU A 140 -13.92 -3.06 5.72
CA LEU A 140 -14.33 -3.02 7.12
C LEU A 140 -15.19 -1.78 7.42
N ALA A 141 -14.82 -0.62 6.86
CA ALA A 141 -15.61 0.62 6.97
C ALA A 141 -17.02 0.45 6.35
N ILE A 142 -17.13 -0.19 5.18
CA ILE A 142 -18.43 -0.55 4.57
C ILE A 142 -19.25 -1.42 5.52
N ARG A 143 -18.65 -2.45 6.10
CA ARG A 143 -19.30 -3.36 7.05
C ARG A 143 -19.84 -2.66 8.28
N LEU A 144 -19.19 -1.58 8.70
CA LEU A 144 -19.56 -0.75 9.85
C LEU A 144 -20.53 0.39 9.50
N ASN A 145 -20.91 0.55 8.22
CA ASN A 145 -21.69 1.67 7.67
C ASN A 145 -20.97 3.03 7.76
N HIS A 146 -19.64 3.03 7.72
CA HIS A 146 -18.79 4.24 7.67
C HIS A 146 -18.52 4.64 6.22
N THR A 147 -19.56 5.03 5.48
CA THR A 147 -19.51 5.22 4.02
C THR A 147 -18.47 6.27 3.59
N GLU A 148 -18.38 7.41 4.30
CA GLU A 148 -17.41 8.45 3.97
C GLU A 148 -15.97 7.97 4.20
N ALA A 149 -15.70 7.26 5.30
CA ALA A 149 -14.40 6.66 5.55
C ALA A 149 -14.03 5.63 4.48
N ALA A 150 -14.99 4.76 4.10
CA ALA A 150 -14.79 3.78 3.03
C ALA A 150 -14.41 4.45 1.70
N THR A 151 -15.08 5.54 1.34
CA THR A 151 -14.79 6.30 0.11
C THR A 151 -13.38 6.90 0.16
N LEU A 152 -13.00 7.55 1.27
CA LEU A 152 -11.68 8.15 1.43
C LEU A 152 -10.54 7.13 1.37
N LEU A 153 -10.75 5.94 1.95
CA LEU A 153 -9.80 4.83 1.88
C LEU A 153 -9.71 4.26 0.47
N ALA A 154 -10.85 4.08 -0.22
CA ALA A 154 -10.88 3.58 -1.60
C ALA A 154 -10.17 4.51 -2.59
N ILE A 155 -10.29 5.83 -2.43
CA ILE A 155 -9.53 6.82 -3.22
C ILE A 155 -8.03 6.60 -3.02
N SER A 156 -7.57 6.34 -1.78
CA SER A 156 -6.15 6.07 -1.53
C SER A 156 -5.68 4.76 -2.16
N VAL A 157 -6.53 3.72 -2.23
CA VAL A 157 -6.24 2.49 -2.98
C VAL A 157 -6.05 2.78 -4.46
N GLN A 158 -7.02 3.48 -5.06
CA GLN A 158 -7.00 3.81 -6.49
C GLN A 158 -5.74 4.59 -6.88
N GLU A 159 -5.34 5.58 -6.09
CA GLU A 159 -4.13 6.37 -6.36
C GLU A 159 -2.85 5.53 -6.29
N GLU A 160 -2.76 4.58 -5.34
CA GLU A 160 -1.63 3.65 -5.28
C GLU A 160 -1.61 2.67 -6.48
N GLU A 161 -2.77 2.16 -6.90
CA GLU A 161 -2.91 1.31 -8.10
C GLU A 161 -2.50 2.07 -9.37
N GLU A 162 -2.94 3.31 -9.52
CA GLU A 162 -2.53 4.18 -10.61
C GLU A 162 -1.01 4.46 -10.60
N PHE A 163 -0.42 4.63 -9.42
CA PHE A 163 1.03 4.78 -9.30
C PHE A 163 1.77 3.52 -9.77
N VAL A 164 1.28 2.33 -9.40
CA VAL A 164 1.85 1.06 -9.88
C VAL A 164 1.78 0.99 -11.41
N GLU A 165 0.62 1.25 -11.98
CA GLU A 165 0.38 1.10 -13.41
C GLU A 165 1.18 2.10 -14.25
N LYS A 166 1.13 3.39 -13.88
CA LYS A 166 1.71 4.48 -14.67
C LYS A 166 3.22 4.61 -14.51
N TYR A 167 3.75 4.31 -13.31
CA TYR A 167 5.14 4.63 -12.97
C TYR A 167 5.95 3.44 -12.53
N LEU A 168 5.49 2.68 -11.51
CA LEU A 168 6.31 1.66 -10.87
C LEU A 168 6.59 0.46 -11.78
N ASN A 169 5.63 0.06 -12.63
CA ASN A 169 5.84 -1.00 -13.63
C ASN A 169 6.88 -0.57 -14.67
N ARG A 170 6.84 0.69 -15.12
CA ARG A 170 7.82 1.25 -16.06
C ARG A 170 9.21 1.28 -15.43
N LEU A 171 9.37 1.84 -14.21
CA LEU A 171 10.65 1.84 -13.51
C LEU A 171 11.21 0.44 -13.34
N THR A 172 10.37 -0.52 -12.94
CA THR A 172 10.80 -1.90 -12.77
C THR A 172 11.34 -2.48 -14.08
N ASN A 173 10.67 -2.23 -15.21
CA ASN A 173 11.10 -2.73 -16.50
C ASN A 173 12.37 -2.03 -17.01
N GLU A 174 12.50 -0.73 -16.82
CA GLU A 174 13.67 0.05 -17.27
C GLU A 174 14.93 -0.34 -16.47
N PHE A 175 14.82 -0.56 -15.15
CA PHE A 175 15.96 -0.86 -14.28
C PHE A 175 16.28 -2.36 -14.18
N LEU A 176 15.29 -3.26 -14.28
CA LEU A 176 15.50 -4.68 -14.09
C LEU A 176 15.57 -5.49 -15.40
N CYS A 177 15.19 -4.90 -16.54
CA CYS A 177 15.27 -5.54 -17.84
C CYS A 177 16.20 -4.78 -18.79
N PRO A 178 17.51 -4.62 -18.47
CA PRO A 178 18.46 -3.97 -19.35
C PRO A 178 18.70 -4.73 -20.67
N TYR A 179 18.33 -6.00 -20.74
CA TYR A 179 18.39 -6.79 -21.94
C TYR A 179 17.13 -6.58 -22.79
N LYS A 180 17.18 -5.62 -23.71
CA LYS A 180 16.47 -5.80 -24.99
C LYS A 180 17.07 -7.06 -25.61
N MET A 181 16.37 -8.19 -25.54
CA MET A 181 16.71 -9.33 -26.37
C MET A 181 16.64 -8.82 -27.81
N GLU A 182 17.79 -8.54 -28.41
CA GLU A 182 17.91 -8.42 -29.85
C GLU A 182 17.52 -9.80 -30.39
N VAL A 183 16.25 -9.94 -30.79
CA VAL A 183 15.81 -11.10 -31.55
C VAL A 183 16.62 -11.04 -32.84
N PRO A 184 17.54 -12.00 -33.10
CA PRO A 184 18.29 -11.99 -34.34
C PRO A 184 17.28 -12.13 -35.48
N VAL A 185 17.10 -11.06 -36.26
CA VAL A 185 16.30 -11.09 -37.47
C VAL A 185 17.06 -11.96 -38.45
N ASN A 186 16.67 -13.23 -38.50
CA ASN A 186 17.19 -14.20 -39.45
C ASN A 186 16.76 -13.81 -40.85
N ARG A 187 17.54 -12.92 -41.48
CA ARG A 187 17.39 -12.59 -42.89
C ARG A 187 17.82 -13.82 -43.71
N LYS A 188 16.91 -14.77 -43.93
CA LYS A 188 17.07 -15.73 -45.01
C LYS A 188 17.11 -14.93 -46.32
N LYS A 189 18.31 -14.83 -46.91
CA LYS A 189 18.47 -14.44 -48.30
C LYS A 189 17.86 -15.54 -49.16
N ILE A 190 16.89 -15.16 -49.99
CA ILE A 190 16.41 -15.90 -51.14
C ILE A 190 17.42 -15.65 -52.28
#